data_44b7d56084adb04aa91e3a5d422d5439
#
_entry.id   44b7d56084adb04aa91e3a5d422d5439
#
_cell.length_a   1.000
_cell.length_b   1.000
_cell.length_c   1.000
_cell.angle_alpha   90.00
_cell.angle_beta   90.00
_cell.angle_gamma   90.00
#
_symmetry.space_group_name_H-M   'P 1'
#
loop_
_entity.id
_entity.type
_entity.pdbx_description
1 polymer ?
#
loop_
_entity_poly.entity_id
_entity_poly.type
_entity_poly.pdbx_seq_one_letter_code
_entity_poly.pdbx_strand_id
1 'polypeptide(L)'
;MKQYNTNQKKKIVLIINKTKNKRVQALKFNISIRTYYYWKKKLEETGNIENKSRKPKNSPNKLKKKKIINKVVEIHKKYKYGKLKIKKLLEKENIIIGTTAIETILKEHHLYNKKKKKIRKKHRGKHAIYIKEAGEKVQIDLKYAFFGEIRYYQFTAVDIATKISFRYLYSEKTPESTIDFTKRMLEYFPFRVHCIQTDNGTEFTYRKHLFETEHPLDTFCKNKHIKRVYSPVASPWYNGVVESTHNRDQKEFYDYCTQELTLEKANQKLRKYNNFWNYKRIHSALNYDTPMLYFKKIRNT
;
A
#
# COMPACT_ATOMS: atom_id res chain seq x y z
N MET A 1 -6.14 17.44 -36.39
CA MET A 1 -6.03 16.32 -37.35
C MET A 1 -6.32 15.00 -36.65
N LYS A 2 -7.17 14.15 -37.26
CA LYS A 2 -7.46 12.82 -36.74
C LYS A 2 -6.20 11.94 -36.80
N GLN A 3 -5.75 11.36 -35.68
CA GLN A 3 -4.60 10.45 -35.69
C GLN A 3 -5.04 9.04 -36.12
N TYR A 4 -4.48 8.54 -37.22
CA TYR A 4 -4.71 7.21 -37.72
C TYR A 4 -3.58 6.25 -37.26
N ASN A 5 -3.96 5.04 -36.81
CA ASN A 5 -3.01 3.97 -36.53
C ASN A 5 -2.50 3.33 -37.83
N THR A 6 -1.45 2.53 -37.75
CA THR A 6 -0.80 1.90 -38.90
C THR A 6 -1.76 1.09 -39.79
N ASN A 7 -2.65 0.30 -39.19
CA ASN A 7 -3.62 -0.54 -39.92
C ASN A 7 -4.67 0.30 -40.63
N GLN A 8 -5.13 1.38 -39.97
CA GLN A 8 -6.07 2.33 -40.59
C GLN A 8 -5.44 3.06 -41.76
N LYS A 9 -4.18 3.48 -41.67
CA LYS A 9 -3.46 4.12 -42.77
C LYS A 9 -3.31 3.16 -43.99
N LYS A 10 -2.96 1.89 -43.77
CA LYS A 10 -2.89 0.87 -44.82
C LYS A 10 -4.24 0.71 -45.49
N LYS A 11 -5.34 0.57 -44.76
CA LYS A 11 -6.69 0.48 -45.29
C LYS A 11 -7.09 1.71 -46.10
N ILE A 12 -6.81 2.92 -45.61
CA ILE A 12 -7.10 4.18 -46.31
C ILE A 12 -6.35 4.25 -47.65
N VAL A 13 -5.05 3.91 -47.64
CA VAL A 13 -4.25 3.88 -48.89
C VAL A 13 -4.84 2.92 -49.90
N LEU A 14 -5.25 1.71 -49.52
CA LEU A 14 -5.86 0.72 -50.38
C LEU A 14 -7.20 1.20 -50.96
N ILE A 15 -8.07 1.83 -50.15
CA ILE A 15 -9.36 2.35 -50.57
C ILE A 15 -9.17 3.49 -51.58
N ILE A 16 -8.29 4.45 -51.29
CA ILE A 16 -8.05 5.58 -52.18
C ILE A 16 -7.39 5.11 -53.49
N ASN A 17 -6.53 4.10 -53.46
CA ASN A 17 -5.86 3.59 -54.64
C ASN A 17 -6.85 3.01 -55.65
N LYS A 18 -7.95 2.38 -55.20
CA LYS A 18 -9.01 1.80 -56.04
C LYS A 18 -10.00 2.82 -56.62
N THR A 19 -9.95 4.08 -56.22
CA THR A 19 -10.94 5.09 -56.65
C THR A 19 -10.41 5.95 -57.80
N LYS A 20 -11.31 6.32 -58.73
CA LYS A 20 -10.98 7.23 -59.86
C LYS A 20 -10.58 8.60 -59.37
N ASN A 21 -11.35 9.20 -58.46
CA ASN A 21 -11.09 10.54 -57.94
C ASN A 21 -10.43 10.48 -56.54
N LYS A 22 -9.11 10.36 -56.51
CA LYS A 22 -8.29 10.22 -55.31
C LYS A 22 -8.39 11.43 -54.37
N ARG A 23 -8.55 12.65 -54.93
CA ARG A 23 -8.60 13.89 -54.16
C ARG A 23 -9.89 13.96 -53.32
N VAL A 24 -11.02 13.67 -53.90
CA VAL A 24 -12.33 13.64 -53.21
C VAL A 24 -12.32 12.56 -52.14
N GLN A 25 -11.78 11.39 -52.46
CA GLN A 25 -11.75 10.29 -51.47
C GLN A 25 -10.80 10.57 -50.27
N ALA A 26 -9.67 11.23 -50.50
CA ALA A 26 -8.77 11.64 -49.44
C ALA A 26 -9.47 12.64 -48.44
N LEU A 27 -10.26 13.57 -48.99
CA LEU A 27 -11.04 14.51 -48.19
C LEU A 27 -12.08 13.80 -47.30
N LYS A 28 -12.74 12.74 -47.80
CA LYS A 28 -13.68 11.94 -46.94
C LYS A 28 -13.01 11.33 -45.73
N PHE A 29 -11.72 11.03 -45.78
CA PHE A 29 -10.92 10.56 -44.66
C PHE A 29 -10.27 11.73 -43.85
N ASN A 30 -10.60 12.98 -44.13
CA ASN A 30 -9.99 14.15 -43.51
C ASN A 30 -8.44 14.15 -43.62
N ILE A 31 -7.88 13.72 -44.75
CA ILE A 31 -6.48 13.79 -45.05
C ILE A 31 -6.26 14.57 -46.36
N SER A 32 -5.11 15.24 -46.45
CA SER A 32 -4.71 15.89 -47.71
C SER A 32 -4.28 14.84 -48.74
N ILE A 33 -4.45 15.18 -50.01
CA ILE A 33 -3.97 14.32 -51.09
C ILE A 33 -2.42 14.10 -51.02
N ARG A 34 -1.69 15.10 -50.51
CA ARG A 34 -0.25 15.01 -50.23
C ARG A 34 0.07 13.95 -49.17
N THR A 35 -0.77 13.85 -48.14
CA THR A 35 -0.64 12.82 -47.07
C THR A 35 -0.87 11.43 -47.61
N TYR A 36 -1.85 11.27 -48.53
CA TYR A 36 -2.08 9.98 -49.19
C TYR A 36 -0.87 9.56 -50.00
N TYR A 37 -0.32 10.43 -50.89
CA TYR A 37 0.85 10.08 -51.71
C TYR A 37 2.08 9.80 -50.85
N TYR A 38 2.28 10.53 -49.76
CA TYR A 38 3.35 10.26 -48.82
C TYR A 38 3.20 8.86 -48.16
N TRP A 39 2.00 8.48 -47.75
CA TRP A 39 1.76 7.16 -47.17
C TRP A 39 1.91 6.07 -48.21
N LYS A 40 1.41 6.26 -49.44
CA LYS A 40 1.56 5.34 -50.54
C LYS A 40 3.03 5.07 -50.87
N LYS A 41 3.79 6.11 -51.12
CA LYS A 41 5.23 6.03 -51.38
C LYS A 41 5.96 5.29 -50.25
N LYS A 42 5.70 5.63 -49.01
CA LYS A 42 6.33 4.98 -47.89
C LYS A 42 5.96 3.50 -47.75
N LEU A 43 4.73 3.13 -48.11
CA LEU A 43 4.29 1.73 -48.13
C LEU A 43 5.01 0.93 -49.22
N GLU A 44 5.19 1.51 -50.41
CA GLU A 44 5.89 0.90 -51.53
C GLU A 44 7.39 0.74 -51.27
N GLU A 45 8.04 1.73 -50.65
CA GLU A 45 9.49 1.71 -50.37
C GLU A 45 9.87 0.81 -49.17
N THR A 46 9.08 0.81 -48.09
CA THR A 46 9.48 0.20 -46.80
C THR A 46 8.52 -0.87 -46.31
N GLY A 47 7.38 -1.10 -46.98
CA GLY A 47 6.33 -2.03 -46.51
C GLY A 47 5.61 -1.56 -45.20
N ASN A 48 6.04 -0.44 -44.61
CA ASN A 48 5.58 0.02 -43.31
C ASN A 48 5.25 1.52 -43.29
N ILE A 49 4.09 1.87 -42.72
CA ILE A 49 3.62 3.27 -42.55
C ILE A 49 3.66 3.73 -41.08
N GLU A 50 4.45 3.06 -40.25
CA GLU A 50 4.54 3.47 -38.85
C GLU A 50 5.09 4.89 -38.69
N ASN A 51 4.52 5.61 -37.72
CA ASN A 51 5.07 6.89 -37.36
C ASN A 51 6.42 6.69 -36.65
N LYS A 52 7.47 7.30 -37.17
CA LYS A 52 8.73 7.36 -36.41
C LYS A 52 8.50 8.03 -35.07
N SER A 53 9.07 7.46 -34.01
CA SER A 53 9.04 8.10 -32.70
C SER A 53 9.63 9.51 -32.77
N ARG A 54 8.90 10.49 -32.28
CA ARG A 54 9.39 11.88 -32.14
C ARG A 54 10.25 12.07 -30.89
N LYS A 55 10.44 11.00 -30.11
CA LYS A 55 11.23 11.04 -28.89
C LYS A 55 12.69 11.26 -29.27
N PRO A 56 13.37 12.25 -28.67
CA PRO A 56 14.79 12.50 -28.93
C PRO A 56 15.60 11.26 -28.60
N LYS A 57 16.55 10.90 -29.49
CA LYS A 57 17.46 9.77 -29.27
C LYS A 57 18.36 10.01 -28.05
N ASN A 58 18.79 11.26 -27.87
CA ASN A 58 19.56 11.70 -26.72
C ASN A 58 18.74 12.71 -25.90
N SER A 59 18.56 12.45 -24.61
CA SER A 59 17.95 13.37 -23.66
C SER A 59 19.01 13.72 -22.61
N PRO A 60 19.47 14.99 -22.54
CA PRO A 60 20.49 15.40 -21.56
C PRO A 60 20.04 15.17 -20.11
N ASN A 61 18.73 15.23 -19.86
CA ASN A 61 18.14 15.01 -18.54
C ASN A 61 17.81 13.54 -18.22
N LYS A 62 18.15 12.59 -19.10
CA LYS A 62 17.95 11.17 -18.82
C LYS A 62 18.95 10.73 -17.76
N LEU A 63 18.43 10.16 -16.65
CA LEU A 63 19.26 9.62 -15.59
C LEU A 63 20.12 8.48 -16.15
N LYS A 64 21.41 8.72 -16.33
CA LYS A 64 22.37 7.75 -16.91
C LYS A 64 23.11 6.93 -15.85
N LYS A 65 23.06 7.32 -14.58
CA LYS A 65 23.82 6.67 -13.50
C LYS A 65 23.24 5.30 -13.16
N LYS A 66 23.78 4.25 -13.77
CA LYS A 66 23.38 2.85 -13.58
C LYS A 66 23.31 2.44 -12.10
N LYS A 67 24.21 2.97 -11.26
CA LYS A 67 24.24 2.74 -9.79
C LYS A 67 22.94 3.19 -9.11
N ILE A 68 22.40 4.36 -9.49
CA ILE A 68 21.14 4.88 -8.89
C ILE A 68 19.94 4.07 -9.36
N ILE A 69 19.91 3.68 -10.65
CA ILE A 69 18.84 2.83 -11.21
C ILE A 69 18.79 1.50 -10.45
N ASN A 70 19.93 0.82 -10.31
CA ASN A 70 20.01 -0.45 -9.60
C ASN A 70 19.53 -0.31 -8.14
N LYS A 71 19.91 0.77 -7.46
CA LYS A 71 19.49 1.01 -6.08
C LYS A 71 17.99 1.24 -5.94
N VAL A 72 17.37 1.99 -6.86
CA VAL A 72 15.90 2.16 -6.90
C VAL A 72 15.20 0.80 -7.06
N VAL A 73 15.69 -0.03 -7.97
CA VAL A 73 15.16 -1.39 -8.23
C VAL A 73 15.34 -2.29 -7.00
N GLU A 74 16.51 -2.28 -6.39
CA GLU A 74 16.82 -3.04 -5.17
C GLU A 74 15.88 -2.68 -4.02
N ILE A 75 15.75 -1.39 -3.70
CA ILE A 75 14.84 -0.91 -2.65
C ILE A 75 13.40 -1.34 -2.93
N HIS A 76 12.95 -1.23 -4.19
CA HIS A 76 11.61 -1.67 -4.55
C HIS A 76 11.43 -3.18 -4.40
N LYS A 77 12.39 -3.99 -4.88
CA LYS A 77 12.34 -5.46 -4.76
C LYS A 77 12.31 -5.89 -3.30
N LYS A 78 13.15 -5.27 -2.43
CA LYS A 78 13.29 -5.60 -1.02
C LYS A 78 12.08 -5.21 -0.17
N TYR A 79 11.57 -3.99 -0.35
CA TYR A 79 10.55 -3.40 0.54
C TYR A 79 9.19 -3.19 -0.12
N LYS A 80 9.07 -3.40 -1.43
CA LYS A 80 7.87 -3.09 -2.23
C LYS A 80 7.38 -1.64 -2.07
N TYR A 81 8.28 -0.73 -1.79
CA TYR A 81 7.98 0.68 -1.59
C TYR A 81 7.63 1.39 -2.90
N GLY A 82 6.65 2.30 -2.83
CA GLY A 82 6.35 3.22 -3.93
C GLY A 82 7.33 4.40 -3.99
N LYS A 83 7.24 5.19 -5.06
CA LYS A 83 8.17 6.28 -5.43
C LYS A 83 8.48 7.27 -4.29
N LEU A 84 7.51 7.63 -3.44
CA LEU A 84 7.72 8.58 -2.34
C LEU A 84 8.61 8.00 -1.23
N LYS A 85 8.36 6.76 -0.83
CA LYS A 85 9.19 6.09 0.18
C LYS A 85 10.60 5.83 -0.34
N ILE A 86 10.73 5.41 -1.61
CA ILE A 86 12.05 5.21 -2.25
C ILE A 86 12.83 6.53 -2.27
N LYS A 87 12.18 7.63 -2.68
CA LYS A 87 12.81 8.97 -2.64
C LYS A 87 13.35 9.29 -1.25
N LYS A 88 12.52 9.10 -0.21
CA LYS A 88 12.93 9.40 1.17
C LYS A 88 14.09 8.53 1.68
N LEU A 89 14.18 7.27 1.27
CA LEU A 89 15.33 6.43 1.60
C LEU A 89 16.60 6.89 0.88
N LEU A 90 16.49 7.28 -0.40
CA LEU A 90 17.62 7.78 -1.17
C LEU A 90 18.12 9.15 -0.65
N GLU A 91 17.22 10.03 -0.22
CA GLU A 91 17.58 11.31 0.43
C GLU A 91 18.40 11.08 1.71
N LYS A 92 18.09 10.04 2.52
CA LYS A 92 18.89 9.69 3.71
C LYS A 92 20.32 9.22 3.36
N GLU A 93 20.55 8.82 2.14
CA GLU A 93 21.86 8.42 1.61
C GLU A 93 22.49 9.51 0.72
N ASN A 94 22.02 10.76 0.84
CA ASN A 94 22.45 11.92 0.06
C ASN A 94 22.27 11.76 -1.46
N ILE A 95 21.34 10.90 -1.91
CA ILE A 95 21.01 10.72 -3.32
C ILE A 95 19.74 11.51 -3.63
N ILE A 96 19.88 12.60 -4.38
CA ILE A 96 18.77 13.48 -4.77
C ILE A 96 18.23 13.01 -6.12
N ILE A 97 16.96 12.56 -6.14
CA ILE A 97 16.26 12.12 -7.35
C ILE A 97 14.77 12.50 -7.29
N GLY A 98 14.22 12.94 -8.43
CA GLY A 98 12.80 13.28 -8.54
C GLY A 98 11.88 12.05 -8.54
N THR A 99 10.69 12.20 -8.00
CA THR A 99 9.67 11.09 -7.96
C THR A 99 9.26 10.62 -9.34
N THR A 100 9.26 11.50 -10.34
CA THR A 100 8.97 11.14 -11.75
C THR A 100 10.06 10.25 -12.33
N ALA A 101 11.33 10.53 -12.03
CA ALA A 101 12.45 9.70 -12.48
C ALA A 101 12.40 8.31 -11.83
N ILE A 102 12.08 8.21 -10.53
CA ILE A 102 11.87 6.93 -9.85
C ILE A 102 10.72 6.15 -10.50
N GLU A 103 9.60 6.82 -10.78
CA GLU A 103 8.46 6.17 -11.45
C GLU A 103 8.82 5.65 -12.83
N THR A 104 9.61 6.42 -13.61
CA THR A 104 10.09 6.00 -14.93
C THR A 104 10.98 4.77 -14.82
N ILE A 105 11.93 4.74 -13.88
CA ILE A 105 12.78 3.58 -13.62
C ILE A 105 11.94 2.35 -13.29
N LEU A 106 10.97 2.48 -12.37
CA LEU A 106 10.11 1.36 -12.00
C LEU A 106 9.26 0.84 -13.17
N LYS A 107 8.80 1.73 -14.08
CA LYS A 107 8.08 1.35 -15.31
C LYS A 107 8.98 0.62 -16.29
N GLU A 108 10.19 1.13 -16.54
CA GLU A 108 11.17 0.53 -17.46
C GLU A 108 11.59 -0.87 -17.00
N HIS A 109 11.59 -1.13 -15.68
CA HIS A 109 11.87 -2.45 -15.10
C HIS A 109 10.63 -3.30 -14.83
N HIS A 110 9.44 -2.94 -15.36
CA HIS A 110 8.17 -3.65 -15.18
C HIS A 110 7.74 -3.84 -13.70
N LEU A 111 8.21 -2.95 -12.81
CA LEU A 111 7.93 -2.97 -11.37
C LEU A 111 6.80 -2.04 -10.94
N TYR A 112 6.19 -1.32 -11.89
CA TYR A 112 5.16 -0.33 -11.62
C TYR A 112 3.78 -0.80 -12.06
N ASN A 113 2.96 -1.25 -11.11
CA ASN A 113 1.57 -1.57 -11.37
C ASN A 113 0.68 -0.32 -11.21
N LYS A 114 0.15 0.18 -12.30
CA LYS A 114 -0.85 1.25 -12.29
C LYS A 114 -2.16 0.71 -11.71
N LYS A 115 -2.38 0.83 -10.41
CA LYS A 115 -3.71 0.53 -9.85
C LYS A 115 -4.71 1.53 -10.42
N LYS A 116 -5.82 1.04 -10.99
CA LYS A 116 -6.96 1.88 -11.37
C LYS A 116 -7.35 2.67 -10.10
N LYS A 117 -7.36 4.00 -10.17
CA LYS A 117 -7.87 4.82 -9.07
C LYS A 117 -9.34 4.46 -8.88
N LYS A 118 -9.67 3.76 -7.80
CA LYS A 118 -11.07 3.68 -7.37
C LYS A 118 -11.49 5.10 -7.01
N ILE A 119 -12.56 5.60 -7.64
CA ILE A 119 -13.18 6.87 -7.26
C ILE A 119 -13.66 6.66 -5.81
N ARG A 120 -12.90 7.21 -4.86
CA ARG A 120 -13.34 7.22 -3.47
C ARG A 120 -14.40 8.31 -3.36
N LYS A 121 -15.65 7.94 -3.03
CA LYS A 121 -16.61 8.92 -2.53
C LYS A 121 -15.91 9.66 -1.40
N LYS A 122 -15.84 11.00 -1.50
CA LYS A 122 -15.33 11.83 -0.40
C LYS A 122 -16.30 11.63 0.77
N HIS A 123 -15.99 10.68 1.66
CA HIS A 123 -16.56 10.74 2.99
C HIS A 123 -16.05 12.05 3.59
N ARG A 124 -16.93 12.99 3.81
CA ARG A 124 -16.69 14.14 4.68
C ARG A 124 -16.58 13.60 6.10
N GLY A 125 -15.50 12.85 6.36
CA GLY A 125 -15.17 12.31 7.67
C GLY A 125 -14.77 13.44 8.57
N LYS A 126 -15.70 13.85 9.39
CA LYS A 126 -15.43 14.66 10.56
C LYS A 126 -14.66 13.79 11.55
N HIS A 127 -13.64 14.39 12.15
CA HIS A 127 -12.86 13.87 13.29
C HIS A 127 -11.75 12.86 12.96
N ALA A 128 -10.64 13.37 12.43
CA ALA A 128 -9.35 12.76 12.72
C ALA A 128 -9.13 12.88 14.24
N ILE A 129 -9.14 11.75 14.95
CA ILE A 129 -8.76 11.73 16.36
C ILE A 129 -7.27 12.09 16.40
N TYR A 130 -6.98 13.31 16.90
CA TYR A 130 -5.61 13.79 16.97
C TYR A 130 -5.03 13.37 18.33
N ILE A 131 -4.35 12.23 18.34
CA ILE A 131 -3.65 11.68 19.50
C ILE A 131 -2.17 11.95 19.31
N LYS A 132 -1.55 12.61 20.28
CA LYS A 132 -0.15 13.01 20.23
C LYS A 132 0.76 12.14 21.08
N GLU A 133 0.28 11.64 22.19
CA GLU A 133 1.09 10.95 23.17
C GLU A 133 1.08 9.44 22.94
N ALA A 134 2.26 8.84 23.13
CA ALA A 134 2.41 7.40 23.06
C ALA A 134 1.63 6.71 24.20
N GLY A 135 0.85 5.69 23.86
CA GLY A 135 0.05 4.94 24.82
C GLY A 135 -1.26 5.62 25.24
N GLU A 136 -1.52 6.85 24.81
CA GLU A 136 -2.80 7.55 25.09
C GLU A 136 -3.97 6.71 24.57
N LYS A 137 -3.85 6.11 23.39
CA LYS A 137 -4.85 5.18 22.84
C LYS A 137 -4.25 4.13 21.92
N VAL A 138 -4.46 2.88 22.26
CA VAL A 138 -4.10 1.70 21.47
C VAL A 138 -5.36 1.08 20.89
N GLN A 139 -5.38 0.83 19.58
CA GLN A 139 -6.42 0.05 18.93
C GLN A 139 -6.03 -1.41 18.89
N ILE A 140 -6.94 -2.30 19.29
CA ILE A 140 -6.80 -3.75 19.17
C ILE A 140 -7.90 -4.27 18.25
N ASP A 141 -7.53 -5.16 17.34
CA ASP A 141 -8.45 -5.80 16.41
C ASP A 141 -7.94 -7.20 16.03
N LEU A 142 -8.84 -8.04 15.58
CA LEU A 142 -8.58 -9.41 15.18
C LEU A 142 -8.76 -9.59 13.68
N LYS A 143 -7.90 -10.37 13.05
CA LYS A 143 -8.09 -10.83 11.68
C LYS A 143 -7.82 -12.32 11.53
N TYR A 144 -8.43 -12.93 10.55
CA TYR A 144 -8.03 -14.26 10.09
C TYR A 144 -6.70 -14.19 9.34
N ALA A 145 -5.77 -15.07 9.69
CA ALA A 145 -4.45 -15.19 9.08
C ALA A 145 -4.27 -16.60 8.53
N PHE A 146 -3.83 -16.70 7.28
CA PHE A 146 -3.66 -17.98 6.60
C PHE A 146 -2.20 -18.24 6.30
N PHE A 147 -1.74 -19.47 6.57
CA PHE A 147 -0.44 -20.00 6.20
C PHE A 147 -0.68 -21.31 5.43
N GLY A 148 -0.68 -21.22 4.10
CA GLY A 148 -1.27 -22.26 3.25
C GLY A 148 -2.77 -22.38 3.54
N GLU A 149 -3.23 -23.57 3.86
CA GLU A 149 -4.63 -23.84 4.22
C GLU A 149 -4.92 -23.68 5.72
N ILE A 150 -3.88 -23.57 6.56
CA ILE A 150 -4.03 -23.45 8.01
C ILE A 150 -4.45 -22.04 8.39
N ARG A 151 -5.58 -21.95 9.10
CA ARG A 151 -6.13 -20.68 9.62
C ARG A 151 -5.73 -20.47 11.07
N TYR A 152 -5.21 -19.27 11.36
CA TYR A 152 -4.98 -18.75 12.70
C TYR A 152 -5.72 -17.42 12.91
N TYR A 153 -5.78 -16.98 14.16
CA TYR A 153 -6.38 -15.73 14.59
C TYR A 153 -5.25 -14.76 14.97
N GLN A 154 -5.04 -13.72 14.15
CA GLN A 154 -4.08 -12.67 14.45
C GLN A 154 -4.74 -11.58 15.26
N PHE A 155 -4.32 -11.42 16.50
CA PHE A 155 -4.57 -10.20 17.26
C PHE A 155 -3.51 -9.16 16.91
N THR A 156 -3.93 -7.91 16.76
CA THR A 156 -3.07 -6.78 16.40
C THR A 156 -3.37 -5.61 17.29
N ALA A 157 -2.36 -5.08 17.94
CA ALA A 157 -2.42 -3.82 18.66
C ALA A 157 -1.60 -2.75 17.93
N VAL A 158 -2.16 -1.54 17.83
CA VAL A 158 -1.47 -0.40 17.20
C VAL A 158 -1.68 0.85 18.07
N ASP A 159 -0.60 1.45 18.53
CA ASP A 159 -0.66 2.77 19.12
C ASP A 159 -0.98 3.84 18.08
N ILE A 160 -1.98 4.68 18.36
CA ILE A 160 -2.48 5.66 17.37
C ILE A 160 -1.47 6.76 17.12
N ALA A 161 -0.73 7.22 18.12
CA ALA A 161 0.26 8.28 17.96
C ALA A 161 1.50 7.80 17.21
N THR A 162 2.18 6.80 17.73
CA THR A 162 3.49 6.37 17.25
C THR A 162 3.45 5.36 16.12
N LYS A 163 2.29 4.70 15.87
CA LYS A 163 2.14 3.54 14.96
C LYS A 163 2.99 2.34 15.37
N ILE A 164 3.54 2.30 16.60
CA ILE A 164 4.12 1.09 17.17
C ILE A 164 3.05 0.04 17.21
N SER A 165 3.39 -1.17 16.75
CA SER A 165 2.41 -2.23 16.59
C SER A 165 2.96 -3.57 17.05
N PHE A 166 2.11 -4.35 17.68
CA PHE A 166 2.38 -5.71 18.12
C PHE A 166 1.34 -6.66 17.54
N ARG A 167 1.78 -7.83 17.11
CA ARG A 167 0.94 -8.90 16.53
C ARG A 167 1.31 -10.21 17.15
N TYR A 168 0.30 -11.05 17.39
CA TYR A 168 0.48 -12.42 17.84
C TYR A 168 -0.64 -13.31 17.31
N LEU A 169 -0.34 -14.58 17.04
CA LEU A 169 -1.28 -15.56 16.47
C LEU A 169 -1.72 -16.55 17.55
N TYR A 170 -2.98 -16.91 17.48
CA TYR A 170 -3.60 -17.96 18.31
C TYR A 170 -4.33 -18.96 17.43
N SER A 171 -4.50 -20.19 17.93
CA SER A 171 -5.35 -21.21 17.31
C SER A 171 -6.83 -20.89 17.47
N GLU A 172 -7.18 -20.15 18.53
CA GLU A 172 -8.56 -19.82 18.91
C GLU A 172 -8.70 -18.31 19.24
N LYS A 173 -9.93 -17.82 19.14
CA LYS A 173 -10.28 -16.44 19.50
C LYS A 173 -11.15 -16.39 20.75
N THR A 174 -10.60 -16.80 21.85
CA THR A 174 -11.28 -16.81 23.16
C THR A 174 -10.97 -15.56 23.97
N PRO A 175 -11.75 -15.25 25.04
CA PRO A 175 -11.41 -14.21 25.99
C PRO A 175 -10.04 -14.40 26.64
N GLU A 176 -9.63 -15.64 26.89
CA GLU A 176 -8.31 -15.99 27.45
C GLU A 176 -7.19 -15.61 26.48
N SER A 177 -7.36 -15.93 25.18
CA SER A 177 -6.43 -15.49 24.12
C SER A 177 -6.31 -13.97 24.07
N THR A 178 -7.42 -13.25 24.28
CA THR A 178 -7.43 -11.80 24.32
C THR A 178 -6.66 -11.22 25.51
N ILE A 179 -6.81 -11.85 26.68
CA ILE A 179 -6.06 -11.46 27.90
C ILE A 179 -4.58 -11.73 27.73
N ASP A 180 -4.20 -12.93 27.27
CA ASP A 180 -2.80 -13.29 27.03
C ASP A 180 -2.17 -12.35 26.00
N PHE A 181 -2.86 -12.04 24.91
CA PHE A 181 -2.42 -11.06 23.92
C PHE A 181 -2.21 -9.68 24.55
N THR A 182 -3.16 -9.24 25.38
CA THR A 182 -3.06 -7.91 26.04
C THR A 182 -1.88 -7.86 27.00
N LYS A 183 -1.61 -8.91 27.78
CA LYS A 183 -0.42 -9.01 28.63
C LYS A 183 0.87 -8.88 27.82
N ARG A 184 1.02 -9.69 26.77
CA ARG A 184 2.17 -9.64 25.87
C ARG A 184 2.37 -8.29 25.20
N MET A 185 1.27 -7.64 24.80
CA MET A 185 1.29 -6.29 24.23
C MET A 185 1.82 -5.26 25.24
N LEU A 186 1.34 -5.31 26.48
CA LEU A 186 1.78 -4.39 27.54
C LEU A 186 3.26 -4.55 27.87
N GLU A 187 3.78 -5.79 27.83
CA GLU A 187 5.22 -6.08 27.99
C GLU A 187 6.05 -5.61 26.79
N TYR A 188 5.47 -5.69 25.59
CA TYR A 188 6.17 -5.34 24.35
C TYR A 188 6.29 -3.84 24.11
N PHE A 189 5.28 -3.05 24.51
CA PHE A 189 5.25 -1.61 24.26
C PHE A 189 6.19 -0.87 25.21
N PRO A 190 7.04 0.06 24.70
CA PRO A 190 8.03 0.77 25.52
C PRO A 190 7.43 1.95 26.30
N PHE A 191 6.11 2.00 26.47
CA PHE A 191 5.36 3.05 27.16
C PHE A 191 4.14 2.46 27.87
N ARG A 192 3.62 3.21 28.84
CA ARG A 192 2.37 2.86 29.52
C ARG A 192 1.18 3.04 28.57
N VAL A 193 0.26 2.08 28.55
CA VAL A 193 -1.00 2.15 27.81
C VAL A 193 -2.09 2.68 28.72
N HIS A 194 -2.72 3.79 28.33
CA HIS A 194 -3.77 4.45 29.12
C HIS A 194 -5.18 4.06 28.65
N CYS A 195 -5.34 3.78 27.36
CA CYS A 195 -6.63 3.44 26.78
C CYS A 195 -6.51 2.35 25.72
N ILE A 196 -7.38 1.36 25.80
CA ILE A 196 -7.54 0.31 24.79
C ILE A 196 -8.90 0.46 24.11
N GLN A 197 -8.88 0.60 22.80
CA GLN A 197 -10.07 0.62 21.94
C GLN A 197 -10.17 -0.66 21.13
N THR A 198 -11.37 -1.28 21.15
CA THR A 198 -11.68 -2.47 20.34
C THR A 198 -12.98 -2.25 19.57
N ASP A 199 -13.29 -3.11 18.65
CA ASP A 199 -14.66 -3.28 18.15
C ASP A 199 -15.54 -3.99 19.19
N ASN A 200 -16.77 -4.38 18.77
CA ASN A 200 -17.73 -5.08 19.64
C ASN A 200 -17.77 -6.58 19.35
N GLY A 201 -16.66 -7.19 18.93
CA GLY A 201 -16.54 -8.64 18.78
C GLY A 201 -16.67 -9.36 20.12
N THR A 202 -17.19 -10.59 20.11
CA THR A 202 -17.39 -11.41 21.34
C THR A 202 -16.08 -11.73 22.04
N GLU A 203 -14.97 -11.74 21.30
CA GLU A 203 -13.62 -11.88 21.83
C GLU A 203 -13.16 -10.70 22.68
N PHE A 204 -13.82 -9.53 22.55
CA PHE A 204 -13.46 -8.30 23.26
C PHE A 204 -14.52 -7.78 24.22
N THR A 205 -15.80 -8.17 24.04
CA THR A 205 -16.89 -7.66 24.87
C THR A 205 -18.17 -8.51 24.79
N TYR A 206 -18.91 -8.55 25.88
CA TYR A 206 -20.23 -9.16 25.95
C TYR A 206 -21.39 -8.16 25.84
N ARG A 207 -21.10 -6.89 25.64
CA ARG A 207 -22.12 -5.80 25.64
C ARG A 207 -23.26 -5.94 24.66
N LYS A 208 -23.06 -6.67 23.56
CA LYS A 208 -24.11 -6.95 22.58
C LYS A 208 -24.83 -8.28 22.82
N HIS A 209 -24.35 -9.03 23.77
CA HIS A 209 -24.88 -10.33 24.13
C HIS A 209 -25.53 -10.17 25.50
N LEU A 210 -26.65 -10.83 25.70
CA LEU A 210 -27.40 -10.83 26.98
C LEU A 210 -26.67 -11.61 28.09
N PHE A 211 -25.34 -11.49 28.16
CA PHE A 211 -24.58 -12.06 29.26
C PHE A 211 -24.59 -11.12 30.45
N GLU A 212 -24.99 -11.61 31.61
CA GLU A 212 -25.01 -10.85 32.87
C GLU A 212 -23.61 -10.57 33.44
N THR A 213 -22.59 -11.30 32.94
CA THR A 213 -21.22 -11.22 33.43
C THR A 213 -20.37 -10.21 32.67
N GLU A 214 -19.49 -9.54 33.39
CA GLU A 214 -18.50 -8.64 32.77
C GLU A 214 -17.48 -9.45 31.95
N HIS A 215 -17.09 -8.93 30.77
CA HIS A 215 -16.09 -9.60 29.95
C HIS A 215 -14.71 -9.61 30.65
N PRO A 216 -13.98 -10.74 30.67
CA PRO A 216 -12.71 -10.87 31.39
C PRO A 216 -11.67 -9.79 31.01
N LEU A 217 -11.67 -9.30 29.77
CA LEU A 217 -10.80 -8.20 29.35
C LEU A 217 -11.13 -6.87 30.06
N ASP A 218 -12.42 -6.61 30.38
CA ASP A 218 -12.82 -5.40 31.06
C ASP A 218 -12.33 -5.43 32.52
N THR A 219 -12.52 -6.55 33.21
CA THR A 219 -11.98 -6.79 34.55
C THR A 219 -10.45 -6.67 34.57
N PHE A 220 -9.76 -7.26 33.59
CA PHE A 220 -8.31 -7.16 33.45
C PHE A 220 -7.86 -5.70 33.30
N CYS A 221 -8.51 -4.93 32.43
CA CYS A 221 -8.18 -3.51 32.19
C CYS A 221 -8.46 -2.64 33.43
N LYS A 222 -9.56 -2.89 34.14
CA LYS A 222 -9.85 -2.20 35.41
C LYS A 222 -8.72 -2.40 36.43
N ASN A 223 -8.28 -3.64 36.62
CA ASN A 223 -7.21 -4.00 37.55
C ASN A 223 -5.85 -3.36 37.15
N LYS A 224 -5.65 -3.05 35.87
CA LYS A 224 -4.45 -2.38 35.36
C LYS A 224 -4.60 -0.86 35.20
N HIS A 225 -5.74 -0.30 35.62
CA HIS A 225 -6.08 1.12 35.44
C HIS A 225 -6.00 1.57 33.97
N ILE A 226 -6.47 0.72 33.05
CA ILE A 226 -6.53 0.99 31.60
C ILE A 226 -7.98 1.29 31.23
N LYS A 227 -8.23 2.44 30.60
CA LYS A 227 -9.56 2.81 30.12
C LYS A 227 -9.96 1.93 28.93
N ARG A 228 -11.18 1.40 28.95
CA ARG A 228 -11.78 0.68 27.81
C ARG A 228 -12.68 1.61 27.00
N VAL A 229 -12.51 1.56 25.66
CA VAL A 229 -13.35 2.28 24.70
C VAL A 229 -13.79 1.32 23.60
N TYR A 230 -15.05 1.35 23.26
CA TYR A 230 -15.63 0.53 22.19
C TYR A 230 -15.94 1.40 20.99
N SER A 231 -15.70 0.85 19.81
CA SER A 231 -16.09 1.52 18.57
C SER A 231 -17.61 1.59 18.47
N PRO A 232 -18.19 2.76 18.11
CA PRO A 232 -19.62 2.85 17.87
C PRO A 232 -20.07 1.85 16.79
N VAL A 233 -21.30 1.37 16.92
CA VAL A 233 -21.91 0.45 15.94
C VAL A 233 -21.92 1.08 14.56
N ALA A 234 -21.64 0.31 13.52
CA ALA A 234 -21.59 0.74 12.12
C ALA A 234 -20.64 1.91 11.82
N SER A 235 -19.57 2.06 12.62
CA SER A 235 -18.59 3.16 12.50
C SER A 235 -17.18 2.64 12.24
N PRO A 236 -16.91 2.00 11.07
CA PRO A 236 -15.61 1.37 10.78
C PRO A 236 -14.43 2.35 10.80
N TRP A 237 -14.68 3.64 10.57
CA TRP A 237 -13.62 4.66 10.63
C TRP A 237 -12.98 4.83 12.02
N TYR A 238 -13.67 4.41 13.10
CA TYR A 238 -13.10 4.44 14.45
C TYR A 238 -11.93 3.47 14.62
N ASN A 239 -11.94 2.31 13.94
CA ASN A 239 -10.86 1.32 13.93
C ASN A 239 -9.91 1.45 12.72
N GLY A 240 -9.99 2.57 11.99
CA GLY A 240 -9.29 2.76 10.71
C GLY A 240 -7.76 2.60 10.78
N VAL A 241 -7.12 2.80 11.94
CA VAL A 241 -5.66 2.64 12.07
C VAL A 241 -5.29 1.16 12.05
N VAL A 242 -5.94 0.34 12.87
CA VAL A 242 -5.66 -1.10 12.93
C VAL A 242 -6.12 -1.81 11.67
N GLU A 243 -7.29 -1.48 11.11
CA GLU A 243 -7.75 -2.02 9.82
C GLU A 243 -6.78 -1.70 8.68
N SER A 244 -6.29 -0.45 8.63
CA SER A 244 -5.26 -0.05 7.66
C SER A 244 -3.95 -0.83 7.85
N THR A 245 -3.64 -1.23 9.08
CA THR A 245 -2.49 -2.07 9.43
C THR A 245 -2.72 -3.49 8.92
N HIS A 246 -3.89 -4.09 9.14
CA HIS A 246 -4.26 -5.40 8.60
C HIS A 246 -4.15 -5.48 7.07
N ASN A 247 -4.56 -4.42 6.36
CA ASN A 247 -4.41 -4.34 4.91
C ASN A 247 -2.94 -4.30 4.45
N ARG A 248 -2.04 -3.75 5.27
CA ARG A 248 -0.59 -3.77 5.00
C ARG A 248 0.02 -5.10 5.34
N ASP A 249 -0.37 -5.70 6.46
CA ASP A 249 0.06 -7.04 6.86
C ASP A 249 -0.24 -8.05 5.77
N GLN A 250 -1.43 -7.97 5.16
CA GLN A 250 -1.78 -8.84 4.05
C GLN A 250 -0.77 -8.71 2.90
N LYS A 251 -0.50 -7.47 2.44
CA LYS A 251 0.32 -7.20 1.25
C LYS A 251 1.83 -7.30 1.49
N GLU A 252 2.28 -7.04 2.71
CA GLU A 252 3.71 -6.94 3.01
C GLU A 252 4.23 -8.20 3.72
N PHE A 253 3.34 -9.06 4.22
CA PHE A 253 3.70 -10.27 4.94
C PHE A 253 2.93 -11.51 4.45
N TYR A 254 1.60 -11.54 4.56
CA TYR A 254 0.82 -12.77 4.29
C TYR A 254 0.80 -13.18 2.82
N ASP A 255 0.77 -12.25 1.87
CA ASP A 255 0.84 -12.57 0.43
C ASP A 255 2.13 -13.32 0.03
N TYR A 256 3.11 -13.40 0.95
CA TYR A 256 4.37 -14.14 0.77
C TYR A 256 4.47 -15.40 1.66
N CYS A 257 3.46 -15.69 2.47
CA CYS A 257 3.42 -16.84 3.38
C CYS A 257 2.55 -17.95 2.79
N THR A 258 3.01 -18.58 1.71
CA THR A 258 2.27 -19.62 0.99
C THR A 258 2.41 -21.03 1.59
N GLN A 259 3.37 -21.23 2.50
CA GLN A 259 3.64 -22.51 3.12
C GLN A 259 2.83 -22.69 4.40
N GLU A 260 2.38 -23.91 4.66
CA GLU A 260 1.82 -24.28 5.94
C GLU A 260 2.88 -24.21 7.05
N LEU A 261 2.50 -23.61 8.15
CA LEU A 261 3.37 -23.46 9.31
C LEU A 261 2.62 -23.82 10.59
N THR A 262 3.30 -24.47 11.51
CA THR A 262 2.82 -24.59 12.88
C THR A 262 2.66 -23.21 13.52
N LEU A 263 1.79 -23.09 14.52
CA LEU A 263 1.54 -21.85 15.24
C LEU A 263 2.83 -21.20 15.76
N GLU A 264 3.73 -22.02 16.30
CA GLU A 264 5.01 -21.55 16.80
C GLU A 264 5.88 -20.95 15.71
N LYS A 265 6.07 -21.65 14.58
CA LYS A 265 6.86 -21.17 13.44
C LYS A 265 6.23 -19.92 12.81
N ALA A 266 4.91 -19.85 12.75
CA ALA A 266 4.17 -18.69 12.28
C ALA A 266 4.41 -17.47 13.20
N ASN A 267 4.35 -17.65 14.53
CA ASN A 267 4.66 -16.60 15.50
C ASN A 267 6.13 -16.17 15.45
N GLN A 268 7.08 -17.07 15.22
CA GLN A 268 8.50 -16.70 15.01
C GLN A 268 8.68 -15.80 13.78
N LYS A 269 8.00 -16.10 12.66
CA LYS A 269 8.00 -15.23 11.47
C LYS A 269 7.34 -13.88 11.79
N LEU A 270 6.22 -13.89 12.49
CA LEU A 270 5.49 -12.68 12.85
C LEU A 270 6.29 -11.78 13.81
N ARG A 271 7.07 -12.36 14.72
CA ARG A 271 8.03 -11.63 15.57
C ARG A 271 9.08 -10.87 14.74
N LYS A 272 9.62 -11.49 13.70
CA LYS A 272 10.54 -10.82 12.77
C LYS A 272 9.85 -9.68 12.03
N TYR A 273 8.57 -9.86 11.66
CA TYR A 273 7.77 -8.83 11.02
C TYR A 273 7.42 -7.67 11.97
N ASN A 274 7.11 -7.92 13.24
CA ASN A 274 6.94 -6.88 14.27
C ASN A 274 8.21 -6.03 14.39
N ASN A 275 9.38 -6.64 14.43
CA ASN A 275 10.65 -5.93 14.47
C ASN A 275 10.89 -5.10 13.20
N PHE A 276 10.61 -5.68 12.02
CA PHE A 276 10.69 -4.93 10.77
C PHE A 276 9.73 -3.74 10.77
N TRP A 277 8.49 -3.91 11.18
CA TRP A 277 7.48 -2.85 11.23
C TRP A 277 7.91 -1.69 12.12
N ASN A 278 8.38 -1.97 13.32
CA ASN A 278 8.67 -0.94 14.33
C ASN A 278 10.04 -0.27 14.14
N TYR A 279 11.05 -0.99 13.64
CA TYR A 279 12.43 -0.49 13.59
C TYR A 279 12.95 -0.19 12.19
N LYS A 280 12.38 -0.77 11.13
CA LYS A 280 12.91 -0.65 9.77
C LYS A 280 11.93 -0.03 8.78
N ARG A 281 10.64 -0.31 8.94
CA ARG A 281 9.60 0.16 8.04
C ARG A 281 9.31 1.64 8.23
N ILE A 282 9.50 2.45 7.18
CA ILE A 282 9.17 3.88 7.21
C ILE A 282 7.67 4.12 6.98
N HIS A 283 7.09 5.07 7.70
CA HIS A 283 5.68 5.41 7.67
C HIS A 283 5.45 6.85 7.20
N SER A 284 4.64 7.03 6.16
CA SER A 284 4.33 8.37 5.64
C SER A 284 3.62 9.27 6.65
N ALA A 285 2.81 8.67 7.54
CA ALA A 285 2.13 9.40 8.61
C ALA A 285 3.08 9.89 9.72
N LEU A 286 4.30 9.39 9.75
CA LEU A 286 5.35 9.77 10.70
C LEU A 286 6.51 10.50 9.98
N ASN A 287 6.22 11.30 8.95
CA ASN A 287 7.21 11.98 8.13
C ASN A 287 8.32 11.06 7.59
N TYR A 288 7.95 9.81 7.26
CA TYR A 288 8.85 8.76 6.80
C TYR A 288 9.89 8.29 7.83
N ASP A 289 9.62 8.50 9.11
CA ASP A 289 10.35 7.82 10.18
C ASP A 289 9.80 6.41 10.42
N THR A 290 10.57 5.61 11.15
CA THR A 290 10.08 4.35 11.72
C THR A 290 9.29 4.64 13.00
N PRO A 291 8.34 3.78 13.42
CA PRO A 291 7.60 3.96 14.65
C PRO A 291 8.47 4.20 15.88
N MET A 292 9.53 3.41 16.06
CA MET A 292 10.45 3.54 17.20
C MET A 292 11.31 4.80 17.13
N LEU A 293 11.71 5.24 15.94
CA LEU A 293 12.46 6.50 15.80
C LEU A 293 11.56 7.70 16.13
N TYR A 294 10.32 7.67 15.64
CA TYR A 294 9.33 8.70 15.93
C TYR A 294 9.02 8.76 17.43
N PHE A 295 8.80 7.61 18.08
CA PHE A 295 8.59 7.54 19.54
C PHE A 295 9.74 8.16 20.32
N LYS A 296 10.99 7.84 19.97
CA LYS A 296 12.17 8.44 20.62
C LYS A 296 12.19 9.96 20.48
N LYS A 297 11.79 10.50 19.32
CA LYS A 297 11.74 11.95 19.08
C LYS A 297 10.71 12.63 19.96
N ILE A 298 9.46 12.12 20.02
CA ILE A 298 8.41 12.74 20.84
C ILE A 298 8.61 12.59 22.34
N ARG A 299 9.39 11.59 22.79
CA ARG A 299 9.74 11.41 24.20
C ARG A 299 10.78 12.42 24.67
N ASN A 300 11.64 12.90 23.77
CA ASN A 300 12.73 13.83 24.10
C ASN A 300 12.35 15.30 23.85
N THR A 301 11.09 15.56 23.43
CA THR A 301 10.49 16.89 23.29
C THR A 301 9.62 17.18 24.50
#